data_8a369d5d91f858f32aa8cbc3393879d9
#
_entry.id   8a369d5d91f858f32aa8cbc3393879d9
#
_cell.length_a   1.000
_cell.length_b   1.000
_cell.length_c   1.000
_cell.angle_alpha   90.00
_cell.angle_beta   90.00
_cell.angle_gamma   90.00
#
_symmetry.space_group_name_H-M   'P 1'
#
loop_
_entity.id
_entity.type
_entity.pdbx_description
1 polymer ?
#
loop_
_entity_poly.entity_id
_entity_poly.type
_entity_poly.pdbx_seq_one_letter_code
_entity_poly.pdbx_strand_id
1 'polypeptide(L)'
;MRTRNTAFAVVMTALAASSATHAAPPAIAPAGTATLEALLACKAGSNFSEAEAIDALQAAGLARKPGGTFEPETTPIALFGGTVTHADVNVAEGEKSVFVYLNGVDPKRLAKTWSVTTVNEYANTEEPSYVKRIDKRHTLHVIAGDDYEGYSAAVKCQIAP
;
A
#
# COMPACT_ATOMS: atom_id res chain seq x y z
N MET A 1 -81.01 14.94 19.39
CA MET A 1 -79.72 14.86 19.97
C MET A 1 -78.68 14.50 18.88
N ARG A 2 -77.84 15.47 18.47
CA ARG A 2 -76.82 15.27 17.42
C ARG A 2 -75.47 15.41 18.11
N THR A 3 -74.72 14.31 18.23
CA THR A 3 -73.33 14.27 18.71
C THR A 3 -72.37 14.57 17.56
N ARG A 4 -71.63 15.65 17.67
CA ARG A 4 -70.54 16.02 16.76
C ARG A 4 -69.24 15.33 17.21
N ASN A 5 -68.69 14.46 16.39
CA ASN A 5 -67.37 13.92 16.56
C ASN A 5 -66.35 14.88 15.94
N THR A 6 -65.49 15.43 16.77
CA THR A 6 -64.33 16.26 16.37
C THR A 6 -63.12 15.34 16.22
N ALA A 7 -62.65 15.17 14.98
CA ALA A 7 -61.41 14.46 14.72
C ALA A 7 -60.22 15.39 14.87
N PHE A 8 -59.32 15.08 15.79
CA PHE A 8 -58.03 15.77 15.94
C PHE A 8 -57.01 15.12 14.96
N ALA A 9 -56.55 15.89 13.99
CA ALA A 9 -55.45 15.52 13.12
C ALA A 9 -54.11 15.86 13.82
N VAL A 10 -53.34 14.85 14.17
CA VAL A 10 -51.97 15.01 14.66
C VAL A 10 -51.02 15.09 13.46
N VAL A 11 -50.45 16.28 13.22
CA VAL A 11 -49.42 16.45 12.21
C VAL A 11 -48.07 16.08 12.84
N MET A 12 -47.52 14.94 12.47
CA MET A 12 -46.12 14.58 12.83
C MET A 12 -45.15 15.21 11.81
N THR A 13 -44.43 16.22 12.27
CA THR A 13 -43.35 16.84 11.52
C THR A 13 -42.09 15.96 11.70
N ALA A 14 -41.71 15.21 10.69
CA ALA A 14 -40.45 14.45 10.68
C ALA A 14 -39.26 15.41 10.41
N LEU A 15 -38.43 15.66 11.42
CA LEU A 15 -37.12 16.29 11.25
C LEU A 15 -36.17 15.30 10.60
N ALA A 16 -35.88 15.49 9.32
CA ALA A 16 -34.77 14.78 8.65
C ALA A 16 -33.43 15.38 9.10
N ALA A 17 -32.74 14.69 10.00
CA ALA A 17 -31.36 15.00 10.36
C ALA A 17 -30.45 14.62 9.18
N SER A 18 -30.01 15.61 8.40
CA SER A 18 -28.98 15.44 7.37
C SER A 18 -27.63 15.21 8.04
N SER A 19 -27.19 13.96 8.13
CA SER A 19 -25.82 13.59 8.52
C SER A 19 -24.87 14.01 7.40
N ALA A 20 -24.23 15.17 7.54
CA ALA A 20 -23.11 15.56 6.68
C ALA A 20 -21.95 14.61 6.98
N THR A 21 -21.74 13.61 6.12
CA THR A 21 -20.52 12.83 6.09
C THR A 21 -19.37 13.75 5.70
N HIS A 22 -18.60 14.18 6.69
CA HIS A 22 -17.32 14.84 6.46
C HIS A 22 -16.40 13.79 5.84
N ALA A 23 -16.24 13.87 4.52
CA ALA A 23 -15.13 13.17 3.87
C ALA A 23 -13.82 13.72 4.45
N ALA A 24 -13.00 12.87 5.04
CA ALA A 24 -11.67 13.25 5.49
C ALA A 24 -10.92 13.88 4.31
N PRO A 25 -10.19 14.99 4.51
CA PRO A 25 -9.39 15.58 3.44
C PRO A 25 -8.42 14.53 2.90
N PRO A 26 -8.18 14.49 1.56
CA PRO A 26 -7.23 13.55 0.99
C PRO A 26 -5.87 13.76 1.66
N ALA A 27 -5.30 12.69 2.18
CA ALA A 27 -3.96 12.72 2.77
C ALA A 27 -2.99 13.17 1.67
N ILE A 28 -2.34 14.31 1.89
CA ILE A 28 -1.30 14.81 0.98
C ILE A 28 -0.12 13.85 1.14
N ALA A 29 0.19 13.10 0.07
CA ALA A 29 1.34 12.21 0.07
C ALA A 29 2.62 13.03 0.33
N PRO A 30 3.52 12.59 1.23
CA PRO A 30 4.82 13.24 1.41
C PRO A 30 5.57 13.35 0.09
N ALA A 31 6.34 14.42 -0.10
CA ALA A 31 7.08 14.66 -1.35
C ALA A 31 8.01 13.50 -1.74
N GLY A 32 8.47 12.72 -0.77
CA GLY A 32 9.32 11.55 -0.97
C GLY A 32 8.62 10.31 -1.50
N THR A 33 7.29 10.22 -1.42
CA THR A 33 6.56 9.03 -1.91
C THR A 33 6.74 8.82 -3.41
N ALA A 34 6.80 9.89 -4.20
CA ALA A 34 7.05 9.79 -5.65
C ALA A 34 8.43 9.16 -5.97
N THR A 35 9.45 9.46 -5.18
CA THR A 35 10.79 8.85 -5.33
C THR A 35 10.76 7.38 -4.96
N LEU A 36 10.07 7.02 -3.88
CA LEU A 36 9.90 5.64 -3.45
C LEU A 36 9.09 4.83 -4.48
N GLU A 37 8.01 5.39 -5.01
CA GLU A 37 7.25 4.78 -6.11
C GLU A 37 8.11 4.53 -7.36
N ALA A 38 8.99 5.48 -7.69
CA ALA A 38 9.89 5.34 -8.82
C ALA A 38 10.92 4.21 -8.63
N LEU A 39 11.43 4.02 -7.40
CA LEU A 39 12.29 2.89 -7.04
C LEU A 39 11.53 1.56 -7.16
N LEU A 40 10.35 1.48 -6.57
CA LEU A 40 9.53 0.27 -6.56
C LEU A 40 8.98 -0.08 -7.95
N ALA A 41 8.85 0.89 -8.87
CA ALA A 41 8.47 0.61 -10.26
C ALA A 41 9.52 -0.21 -11.02
N CYS A 42 10.72 -0.37 -10.47
CA CYS A 42 11.75 -1.29 -10.95
C CYS A 42 12.07 -1.13 -12.45
N LYS A 43 12.29 0.11 -12.90
CA LYS A 43 12.45 0.40 -14.34
C LYS A 43 13.74 -0.23 -14.89
N ALA A 44 13.69 -0.67 -16.16
CA ALA A 44 14.84 -1.21 -16.86
C ALA A 44 16.03 -0.24 -16.84
N GLY A 45 17.23 -0.76 -16.53
CA GLY A 45 18.45 0.03 -16.44
C GLY A 45 18.54 0.97 -15.23
N SER A 46 17.52 1.04 -14.38
CA SER A 46 17.62 1.77 -13.12
C SER A 46 18.63 1.09 -12.20
N ASN A 47 19.22 1.87 -11.32
CA ASN A 47 20.10 1.34 -10.27
C ASN A 47 19.94 2.24 -9.06
N PHE A 48 20.19 1.69 -7.90
CA PHE A 48 20.24 2.44 -6.65
C PHE A 48 21.33 1.86 -5.75
N SER A 49 21.92 2.72 -4.94
CA SER A 49 22.74 2.32 -3.80
C SER A 49 21.85 2.09 -2.57
N GLU A 50 22.39 1.40 -1.57
CA GLU A 50 21.69 1.26 -0.29
C GLU A 50 21.34 2.63 0.31
N ALA A 51 22.26 3.60 0.24
CA ALA A 51 22.03 4.96 0.74
C ALA A 51 20.87 5.65 0.03
N GLU A 52 20.80 5.59 -1.30
CA GLU A 52 19.70 6.18 -2.08
C GLU A 52 18.35 5.53 -1.76
N ALA A 53 18.32 4.22 -1.51
CA ALA A 53 17.09 3.54 -1.10
C ALA A 53 16.66 3.97 0.31
N ILE A 54 17.60 4.06 1.26
CA ILE A 54 17.35 4.56 2.62
C ILE A 54 16.85 6.00 2.59
N ASP A 55 17.51 6.88 1.82
CA ASP A 55 17.11 8.28 1.68
C ASP A 55 15.68 8.40 1.11
N ALA A 56 15.32 7.58 0.14
CA ALA A 56 13.96 7.55 -0.43
C ALA A 56 12.91 7.11 0.58
N LEU A 57 13.20 6.10 1.40
CA LEU A 57 12.31 5.65 2.48
C LEU A 57 12.13 6.75 3.54
N GLN A 58 13.21 7.38 3.97
CA GLN A 58 13.17 8.46 4.95
C GLN A 58 12.44 9.70 4.41
N ALA A 59 12.70 10.09 3.15
CA ALA A 59 11.99 11.19 2.50
C ALA A 59 10.47 10.91 2.36
N ALA A 60 10.09 9.64 2.26
CA ALA A 60 8.69 9.22 2.28
C ALA A 60 8.06 9.23 3.68
N GLY A 61 8.83 9.47 4.74
CA GLY A 61 8.35 9.54 6.13
C GLY A 61 8.49 8.23 6.93
N LEU A 62 9.35 7.32 6.46
CA LEU A 62 9.67 6.10 7.21
C LEU A 62 10.96 6.31 8.02
N ALA A 63 10.94 5.92 9.28
CA ALA A 63 12.10 5.95 10.16
C ALA A 63 12.69 4.54 10.35
N ARG A 64 14.01 4.46 10.35
CA ARG A 64 14.72 3.21 10.61
C ARG A 64 14.57 2.80 12.07
N LYS A 65 14.12 1.57 12.31
CA LYS A 65 13.97 0.99 13.65
C LYS A 65 15.18 0.14 14.06
N PRO A 66 15.35 -0.14 15.34
CA PRO A 66 16.28 -1.17 15.81
C PRO A 66 15.96 -2.50 15.11
N GLY A 67 16.93 -3.11 14.45
CA GLY A 67 16.71 -4.31 13.63
C GLY A 67 16.76 -4.05 12.12
N GLY A 68 16.75 -2.79 11.69
CA GLY A 68 16.99 -2.41 10.30
C GLY A 68 15.75 -2.12 9.46
N THR A 69 14.58 -2.54 9.90
CA THR A 69 13.28 -2.26 9.28
C THR A 69 12.95 -0.77 9.31
N PHE A 70 12.20 -0.30 8.33
CA PHE A 70 11.70 1.08 8.26
C PHE A 70 10.20 1.10 8.50
N GLU A 71 9.71 1.97 9.39
CA GLU A 71 8.30 2.09 9.72
C GLU A 71 7.83 3.56 9.66
N PRO A 72 6.55 3.82 9.38
CA PRO A 72 5.98 5.17 9.46
C PRO A 72 6.22 5.79 10.83
N GLU A 73 6.70 7.03 10.87
CA GLU A 73 7.04 7.69 12.15
C GLU A 73 5.81 8.13 12.92
N THR A 74 4.95 8.90 12.30
CA THR A 74 3.81 9.54 12.96
C THR A 74 2.52 9.51 12.16
N THR A 75 2.61 9.50 10.84
CA THR A 75 1.46 9.60 9.94
C THR A 75 1.41 8.40 9.02
N PRO A 76 0.24 7.77 8.82
CA PRO A 76 0.09 6.71 7.84
C PRO A 76 0.52 7.18 6.45
N ILE A 77 1.35 6.39 5.78
CA ILE A 77 1.85 6.68 4.44
C ILE A 77 1.00 5.90 3.45
N ALA A 78 0.31 6.61 2.55
CA ALA A 78 -0.44 6.00 1.47
C ALA A 78 0.48 5.70 0.28
N LEU A 79 0.46 4.45 -0.21
CA LEU A 79 1.24 4.02 -1.36
C LEU A 79 0.44 2.96 -2.14
N PHE A 80 0.36 3.08 -3.47
CA PHE A 80 -0.33 2.13 -4.35
C PHE A 80 -1.78 1.79 -3.96
N GLY A 81 -2.45 2.70 -3.26
CA GLY A 81 -3.83 2.54 -2.80
C GLY A 81 -3.98 1.78 -1.48
N GLY A 82 -2.88 1.48 -0.81
CA GLY A 82 -2.82 0.91 0.54
C GLY A 82 -2.09 1.82 1.52
N THR A 83 -1.91 1.31 2.72
CA THR A 83 -1.14 1.97 3.78
C THR A 83 0.14 1.18 4.04
N VAL A 84 1.28 1.87 4.05
CA VAL A 84 2.57 1.25 4.36
C VAL A 84 2.58 0.81 5.82
N THR A 85 2.92 -0.45 6.07
CA THR A 85 3.16 -0.99 7.41
C THR A 85 4.63 -0.89 7.78
N HIS A 86 5.50 -1.39 6.91
CA HIS A 86 6.95 -1.29 7.07
C HIS A 86 7.64 -1.43 5.70
N ALA A 87 8.95 -1.26 5.68
CA ALA A 87 9.78 -1.44 4.50
C ALA A 87 11.17 -1.95 4.88
N ASP A 88 11.85 -2.63 3.92
CA ASP A 88 13.19 -3.15 4.09
C ASP A 88 14.06 -2.82 2.88
N VAL A 89 15.34 -2.63 3.13
CA VAL A 89 16.40 -2.55 2.11
C VAL A 89 17.36 -3.71 2.35
N ASN A 90 17.58 -4.51 1.34
CA ASN A 90 18.56 -5.57 1.39
C ASN A 90 19.60 -5.39 0.29
N VAL A 91 20.87 -5.40 0.69
CA VAL A 91 22.03 -5.40 -0.21
C VAL A 91 22.97 -6.51 0.23
N ALA A 92 22.98 -7.60 -0.50
CA ALA A 92 23.78 -8.77 -0.20
C ALA A 92 24.30 -9.42 -1.49
N GLU A 93 25.56 -9.80 -1.50
CA GLU A 93 26.20 -10.57 -2.59
C GLU A 93 26.02 -9.95 -3.99
N GLY A 94 25.91 -8.60 -4.05
CA GLY A 94 25.70 -7.86 -5.29
C GLY A 94 24.21 -7.75 -5.71
N GLU A 95 23.31 -8.48 -5.08
CA GLU A 95 21.86 -8.26 -5.20
C GLU A 95 21.45 -7.06 -4.37
N LYS A 96 20.51 -6.28 -4.90
CA LYS A 96 19.89 -5.16 -4.20
C LYS A 96 18.38 -5.29 -4.29
N SER A 97 17.69 -5.06 -3.19
CA SER A 97 16.24 -5.03 -3.20
C SER A 97 15.67 -4.01 -2.21
N VAL A 98 14.55 -3.41 -2.60
CA VAL A 98 13.70 -2.61 -1.73
C VAL A 98 12.35 -3.29 -1.66
N PHE A 99 11.87 -3.50 -0.44
CA PHE A 99 10.56 -4.03 -0.15
C PHE A 99 9.71 -2.95 0.52
N VAL A 100 8.43 -2.90 0.19
CA VAL A 100 7.44 -2.15 0.96
C VAL A 100 6.23 -3.04 1.19
N TYR A 101 5.84 -3.16 2.44
CA TYR A 101 4.72 -3.95 2.91
C TYR A 101 3.51 -3.05 3.10
N LEU A 102 2.38 -3.46 2.58
CA LEU A 102 1.17 -2.66 2.46
C LEU A 102 -0.02 -3.36 3.11
N ASN A 103 -0.86 -2.61 3.78
CA ASN A 103 -2.15 -3.08 4.26
C ASN A 103 -3.29 -2.44 3.45
N GLY A 104 -4.41 -3.17 3.30
CA GLY A 104 -5.59 -2.69 2.59
C GLY A 104 -5.50 -2.76 1.05
N VAL A 105 -4.53 -3.50 0.50
CA VAL A 105 -4.34 -3.69 -0.96
C VAL A 105 -4.60 -5.14 -1.34
N ASP A 106 -5.38 -5.36 -2.39
CA ASP A 106 -5.48 -6.66 -3.04
C ASP A 106 -4.25 -6.88 -3.95
N PRO A 107 -3.38 -7.85 -3.65
CA PRO A 107 -2.15 -8.11 -4.41
C PRO A 107 -2.42 -8.47 -5.87
N LYS A 108 -3.50 -9.19 -6.17
CA LYS A 108 -3.89 -9.55 -7.53
C LYS A 108 -4.29 -8.31 -8.34
N ARG A 109 -5.03 -7.39 -7.73
CA ARG A 109 -5.41 -6.12 -8.37
C ARG A 109 -4.19 -5.24 -8.60
N LEU A 110 -3.27 -5.17 -7.63
CA LEU A 110 -2.03 -4.42 -7.75
C LEU A 110 -1.15 -4.98 -8.86
N ALA A 111 -0.94 -6.29 -8.91
CA ALA A 111 -0.20 -6.97 -9.96
C ALA A 111 -0.80 -6.68 -11.36
N LYS A 112 -2.13 -6.72 -11.49
CA LYS A 112 -2.82 -6.38 -12.74
C LYS A 112 -2.57 -4.93 -13.17
N THR A 113 -2.58 -3.97 -12.24
CA THR A 113 -2.31 -2.55 -12.51
C THR A 113 -0.91 -2.36 -13.11
N TRP A 114 0.06 -3.13 -12.68
CA TRP A 114 1.43 -3.09 -13.19
C TRP A 114 1.71 -4.06 -14.35
N SER A 115 0.68 -4.72 -14.87
CA SER A 115 0.80 -5.75 -15.94
C SER A 115 1.80 -6.84 -15.54
N VAL A 116 1.75 -7.26 -14.28
CA VAL A 116 2.47 -8.43 -13.77
C VAL A 116 1.58 -9.65 -13.98
N THR A 117 1.94 -10.49 -14.93
CA THR A 117 1.07 -11.61 -15.37
C THR A 117 1.58 -12.98 -14.94
N THR A 118 2.86 -13.09 -14.60
CA THR A 118 3.46 -14.35 -14.19
C THR A 118 3.22 -14.59 -12.72
N VAL A 119 2.62 -15.70 -12.38
CA VAL A 119 2.49 -16.17 -10.99
C VAL A 119 3.63 -17.16 -10.75
N ASN A 120 4.50 -16.84 -9.79
CA ASN A 120 5.45 -17.81 -9.24
C ASN A 120 4.86 -18.33 -7.95
N GLU A 121 4.50 -19.60 -7.95
CA GLU A 121 4.26 -20.32 -6.72
C GLU A 121 5.63 -20.75 -6.19
N TYR A 122 6.08 -20.15 -5.12
CA TYR A 122 7.19 -20.73 -4.36
C TYR A 122 6.73 -22.06 -3.83
N ALA A 123 7.47 -23.12 -4.15
CA ALA A 123 7.09 -24.51 -3.88
C ALA A 123 6.75 -24.84 -2.41
N ASN A 124 6.90 -23.87 -1.49
CA ASN A 124 6.71 -24.05 -0.05
C ASN A 124 5.90 -22.90 0.62
N THR A 125 5.28 -22.00 -0.14
CA THR A 125 4.43 -20.93 0.41
C THR A 125 3.03 -21.03 -0.18
N GLU A 126 2.02 -20.95 0.66
CA GLU A 126 0.61 -20.94 0.25
C GLU A 126 0.22 -19.63 -0.47
N GLU A 127 1.13 -18.66 -0.50
CA GLU A 127 0.88 -17.30 -0.97
C GLU A 127 1.38 -17.09 -2.40
N PRO A 128 0.50 -16.61 -3.32
CA PRO A 128 0.91 -16.35 -4.69
C PRO A 128 1.84 -15.13 -4.77
N SER A 129 2.98 -15.29 -5.40
CA SER A 129 3.85 -14.19 -5.80
C SER A 129 3.68 -13.91 -7.29
N TYR A 130 3.37 -12.68 -7.63
CA TYR A 130 3.29 -12.21 -9.01
C TYR A 130 4.64 -11.60 -9.38
N VAL A 131 5.24 -12.09 -10.47
CA VAL A 131 6.61 -11.74 -10.85
C VAL A 131 6.63 -11.21 -12.28
N LYS A 132 7.31 -10.09 -12.47
CA LYS A 132 7.58 -9.52 -13.80
C LYS A 132 9.06 -9.26 -13.95
N ARG A 133 9.68 -9.99 -14.87
CA ARG A 133 11.06 -9.69 -15.29
C ARG A 133 11.04 -8.47 -16.20
N ILE A 134 11.67 -7.40 -15.79
CA ILE A 134 11.75 -6.13 -16.53
C ILE A 134 12.88 -6.20 -17.58
N ASP A 135 14.05 -6.68 -17.14
CA ASP A 135 15.21 -6.97 -17.97
C ASP A 135 16.06 -8.10 -17.38
N LYS A 136 17.33 -8.23 -17.81
CA LYS A 136 18.22 -9.30 -17.33
C LYS A 136 18.51 -9.21 -15.83
N ARG A 137 18.47 -8.01 -15.26
CA ARG A 137 18.84 -7.75 -13.85
C ARG A 137 17.64 -7.36 -13.00
N HIS A 138 16.60 -6.74 -13.57
CA HIS A 138 15.51 -6.15 -12.84
C HIS A 138 14.29 -7.05 -12.80
N THR A 139 13.81 -7.32 -11.60
CA THR A 139 12.59 -8.10 -11.37
C THR A 139 11.69 -7.37 -10.39
N LEU A 140 10.44 -7.17 -10.79
CA LEU A 140 9.38 -6.64 -9.95
C LEU A 140 8.56 -7.80 -9.39
N HIS A 141 8.34 -7.79 -8.08
CA HIS A 141 7.47 -8.74 -7.40
C HIS A 141 6.31 -8.00 -6.75
N VAL A 142 5.13 -8.61 -6.81
CA VAL A 142 3.99 -8.31 -5.96
C VAL A 142 3.65 -9.58 -5.22
N ILE A 143 3.83 -9.57 -3.92
CA ILE A 143 3.70 -10.75 -3.06
C ILE A 143 2.40 -10.60 -2.28
N ALA A 144 1.58 -11.64 -2.22
CA ALA A 144 0.44 -11.66 -1.33
C ALA A 144 0.96 -11.77 0.11
N GLY A 145 0.38 -11.00 0.99
CA GLY A 145 0.64 -11.10 2.41
C GLY A 145 -0.31 -12.07 3.07
N ASP A 146 0.00 -12.45 4.30
CA ASP A 146 -0.92 -13.17 5.13
C ASP A 146 -1.41 -12.29 6.30
N ASP A 147 -2.57 -12.65 6.84
CA ASP A 147 -3.17 -11.94 7.97
C ASP A 147 -2.30 -12.07 9.25
N TYR A 148 -1.41 -13.06 9.29
CA TYR A 148 -0.56 -13.32 10.45
C TYR A 148 0.62 -12.34 10.53
N GLU A 149 1.14 -11.92 9.37
CA GLU A 149 2.26 -10.97 9.28
C GLU A 149 1.80 -9.50 9.31
N GLY A 150 0.48 -9.25 9.29
CA GLY A 150 -0.10 -7.92 9.44
C GLY A 150 0.00 -7.02 8.20
N TYR A 151 0.24 -7.60 7.02
CA TYR A 151 0.17 -6.90 5.74
C TYR A 151 -0.62 -7.71 4.71
N SER A 152 -1.25 -7.06 3.74
CA SER A 152 -2.05 -7.70 2.70
C SER A 152 -1.30 -7.90 1.39
N ALA A 153 -0.28 -7.09 1.14
CA ALA A 153 0.59 -7.20 -0.03
C ALA A 153 1.98 -6.64 0.25
N ALA A 154 2.99 -7.16 -0.42
CA ALA A 154 4.31 -6.53 -0.49
C ALA A 154 4.71 -6.28 -1.94
N VAL A 155 5.46 -5.19 -2.14
CA VAL A 155 6.05 -4.82 -3.42
C VAL A 155 7.56 -4.86 -3.27
N LYS A 156 8.24 -5.58 -4.17
CA LYS A 156 9.70 -5.69 -4.19
C LYS A 156 10.23 -5.30 -5.55
N CYS A 157 11.16 -4.36 -5.60
CA CYS A 157 12.09 -4.23 -6.72
C CYS A 157 13.39 -4.93 -6.39
N GLN A 158 13.81 -5.85 -7.24
CA GLN A 158 15.05 -6.62 -7.10
C GLN A 158 15.96 -6.36 -8.29
N ILE A 159 17.22 -6.08 -8.01
CA ILE A 159 18.29 -5.90 -8.99
C ILE A 159 19.33 -6.98 -8.73
N ALA A 160 19.45 -7.93 -9.66
CA ALA A 160 20.47 -8.98 -9.62
C ALA A 160 21.89 -8.41 -9.90
N PRO A 161 22.93 -9.11 -9.49
CA PRO A 161 24.33 -8.76 -9.76
C PRO A 161 24.64 -8.54 -11.23
#